data_a72ab3b23f8f15acf5e907178c8d5efd
#
_entry.id   a72ab3b23f8f15acf5e907178c8d5efd
#
_cell.length_a   1.000
_cell.length_b   1.000
_cell.length_c   1.000
_cell.angle_alpha   90.00
_cell.angle_beta   90.00
_cell.angle_gamma   90.00
#
_symmetry.space_group_name_H-M   'P 1'
#
loop_
_entity.id
_entity.type
_entity.pdbx_description
1 polymer ?
#
loop_
_entity_poly.entity_id
_entity_poly.type
_entity_poly.pdbx_seq_one_letter_code
_entity_poly.pdbx_strand_id
1 'polypeptide(L)'
;MFTTSSRCSSLKRGKKTEGISAYSSSRCSSLPRNGIGNPYHPPTAPTQSESESEVPTHSSVRPSNAMVSLARRPLSAAVPAGNLLGIHLFRCPDAVGIVAKLSECIASRGGNIHSVDVFVPDDKPVFYSRSEFTYNPRLWPRHELHKDFLNLSRCFNAQTSTVRVPDLDPKYNISILASKQDHCLFDLLYRWQEGRLPVHINCVISNHDRPQDNHVRRFLQRHGIPYHYLPTAPANKREKEILELIQGTDFVVLARYMQILSENLLKAYGKDIINIHHGLLPSFKGGNPSRQAFSAGVKLIGATSHFVTPELDAGPIIEQMVERVSHRDTLQSFVVKSENLEKQCLAEAIKSYCELRVLPYELRKTVVF
;
A
#
# COMPACT_ATOMS: atom_id res chain seq x y z
N MET A 1 15.93 36.96 -55.36
CA MET A 1 14.85 37.23 -56.33
C MET A 1 13.53 37.05 -55.60
N PHE A 2 12.88 38.19 -55.41
CA PHE A 2 11.45 38.47 -55.32
C PHE A 2 10.67 37.68 -54.23
N THR A 3 10.30 38.30 -53.08
CA THR A 3 9.20 39.27 -52.83
C THR A 3 7.84 38.63 -53.08
N THR A 4 6.83 38.65 -52.21
CA THR A 4 6.09 39.71 -51.49
C THR A 4 5.03 39.01 -50.63
N SER A 5 4.78 39.36 -49.38
CA SER A 5 3.99 40.46 -48.82
C SER A 5 2.48 40.39 -49.10
N SER A 6 1.71 40.41 -48.03
CA SER A 6 0.51 41.23 -47.75
C SER A 6 -0.32 40.55 -46.68
N ARG A 7 -0.46 41.06 -45.46
CA ARG A 7 -1.26 42.16 -44.89
C ARG A 7 -2.77 42.02 -45.10
N CYS A 8 -3.43 42.01 -44.04
CA CYS A 8 -4.39 42.95 -43.43
C CYS A 8 -5.77 42.33 -43.37
N SER A 9 -6.64 42.44 -42.42
CA SER A 9 -7.08 43.46 -41.48
C SER A 9 -8.16 42.83 -40.58
N SER A 10 -8.14 43.03 -39.31
CA SER A 10 -8.94 43.89 -38.43
C SER A 10 -10.45 43.94 -38.71
N LEU A 11 -11.28 43.65 -37.68
CA LEU A 11 -12.27 44.57 -37.13
C LEU A 11 -13.23 43.92 -36.13
N LYS A 12 -13.28 44.53 -34.95
CA LYS A 12 -14.39 45.00 -34.11
C LYS A 12 -15.26 44.01 -33.34
N ARG A 13 -15.10 44.10 -32.01
CA ARG A 13 -16.01 44.62 -30.96
C ARG A 13 -17.51 44.31 -31.08
N GLY A 14 -18.03 43.69 -30.07
CA GLY A 14 -19.43 43.69 -29.66
C GLY A 14 -19.57 43.36 -28.20
N LYS A 15 -19.68 44.38 -27.35
CA LYS A 15 -20.20 44.33 -25.99
C LYS A 15 -21.70 44.05 -26.04
N LYS A 16 -22.23 43.19 -25.17
CA LYS A 16 -23.53 43.42 -24.55
C LYS A 16 -23.58 42.79 -23.17
N THR A 17 -23.90 43.59 -22.27
CA THR A 17 -24.27 43.53 -20.88
C THR A 17 -25.68 42.97 -20.68
N GLU A 18 -25.91 42.57 -19.42
CA GLU A 18 -27.18 42.49 -18.68
C GLU A 18 -27.87 41.16 -18.49
N GLY A 19 -28.14 40.91 -17.20
CA GLY A 19 -29.20 40.13 -16.70
C GLY A 19 -29.00 39.59 -15.27
N ILE A 20 -29.01 40.50 -14.28
CA ILE A 20 -29.17 40.16 -12.85
C ILE A 20 -30.62 39.71 -12.66
N SER A 21 -30.85 38.59 -12.02
CA SER A 21 -32.13 38.30 -11.37
C SER A 21 -31.89 37.67 -9.99
N ALA A 22 -32.14 38.51 -9.01
CA ALA A 22 -32.31 38.12 -7.61
C ALA A 22 -33.70 37.48 -7.43
N TYR A 23 -33.78 36.43 -6.65
CA TYR A 23 -35.05 36.02 -6.04
C TYR A 23 -34.93 35.99 -4.53
N SER A 24 -35.80 36.80 -3.98
CA SER A 24 -36.02 37.20 -2.63
C SER A 24 -36.59 36.07 -1.75
N SER A 25 -36.21 36.20 -0.50
CA SER A 25 -36.86 35.62 0.70
C SER A 25 -38.38 35.79 0.76
N SER A 26 -39.10 34.76 1.17
CA SER A 26 -40.39 34.94 1.82
C SER A 26 -40.46 34.18 3.13
N ARG A 27 -40.69 34.96 4.19
CA ARG A 27 -41.14 34.52 5.52
C ARG A 27 -42.60 34.13 5.46
N CYS A 28 -42.98 33.11 6.25
CA CYS A 28 -44.34 32.98 6.83
C CYS A 28 -44.13 32.20 8.13
N SER A 29 -44.28 32.81 9.26
CA SER A 29 -45.33 33.12 10.19
C SER A 29 -46.02 31.89 10.83
N SER A 30 -45.70 31.69 12.11
CA SER A 30 -46.44 31.50 13.37
C SER A 30 -47.74 30.67 13.45
N LEU A 31 -47.63 29.61 14.30
CA LEU A 31 -48.52 29.14 15.39
C LEU A 31 -49.84 28.41 15.03
N PRO A 32 -50.42 27.52 15.89
CA PRO A 32 -50.29 27.44 17.36
C PRO A 32 -50.08 26.04 17.97
N ARG A 33 -49.81 26.06 19.27
CA ARG A 33 -49.76 24.93 20.21
C ARG A 33 -51.13 24.31 20.40
N ASN A 34 -51.20 22.98 20.49
CA ASN A 34 -52.18 22.30 21.34
C ASN A 34 -51.49 21.07 21.97
N GLY A 35 -51.52 21.03 23.26
CA GLY A 35 -51.04 19.96 24.09
C GLY A 35 -52.07 18.85 24.24
N ILE A 36 -51.61 17.63 24.29
CA ILE A 36 -52.33 16.51 24.92
C ILE A 36 -51.28 15.57 25.54
N GLY A 37 -51.39 15.42 26.80
CA GLY A 37 -51.36 14.37 27.77
C GLY A 37 -50.30 13.27 27.62
N ASN A 38 -49.39 13.25 28.58
CA ASN A 38 -48.62 12.09 28.99
C ASN A 38 -49.47 11.22 29.91
N PRO A 39 -49.50 9.90 29.74
CA PRO A 39 -49.47 9.05 30.90
C PRO A 39 -48.69 7.75 30.69
N TYR A 40 -47.54 7.63 31.33
CA TYR A 40 -47.06 6.31 31.78
C TYR A 40 -46.33 6.48 33.11
N HIS A 41 -46.98 5.96 34.16
CA HIS A 41 -46.41 5.69 35.47
C HIS A 41 -45.64 4.35 35.41
N PRO A 42 -44.52 4.22 36.15
CA PRO A 42 -43.84 2.95 36.33
C PRO A 42 -44.49 2.12 37.44
N PRO A 43 -44.51 0.80 37.35
CA PRO A 43 -44.97 -0.05 38.46
C PRO A 43 -43.88 -0.22 39.52
N THR A 44 -44.30 -0.19 40.73
CA THR A 44 -43.61 -0.42 41.99
C THR A 44 -43.03 -1.81 42.13
N ALA A 45 -41.85 -1.86 42.75
CA ALA A 45 -41.14 -3.06 43.16
C ALA A 45 -41.82 -3.80 44.34
N PRO A 46 -41.63 -5.11 44.48
CA PRO A 46 -41.78 -5.78 45.78
C PRO A 46 -40.40 -6.01 46.42
N THR A 47 -40.35 -5.66 47.68
CA THR A 47 -39.35 -5.97 48.69
C THR A 47 -39.31 -7.49 48.98
N GLN A 48 -38.10 -8.09 49.02
CA GLN A 48 -37.75 -9.12 50.05
C GLN A 48 -36.24 -9.44 49.96
N SER A 49 -35.60 -9.21 51.03
CA SER A 49 -34.84 -10.01 52.02
C SER A 49 -33.43 -10.45 51.58
N GLU A 50 -32.53 -9.99 52.40
CA GLU A 50 -31.11 -10.23 52.59
C GLU A 50 -30.66 -11.68 52.49
N SER A 51 -29.55 -11.87 51.75
CA SER A 51 -28.51 -12.81 52.11
C SER A 51 -27.15 -12.31 51.58
N GLU A 52 -26.26 -11.98 52.49
CA GLU A 52 -24.88 -11.61 52.25
C GLU A 52 -24.13 -12.77 51.56
N SER A 53 -23.49 -12.46 50.44
CA SER A 53 -22.39 -13.25 49.94
C SER A 53 -21.34 -12.32 49.30
N GLU A 54 -20.13 -12.47 49.74
CA GLU A 54 -18.93 -11.68 49.45
C GLU A 54 -18.72 -11.42 47.97
N VAL A 55 -18.48 -10.10 47.65
CA VAL A 55 -18.12 -9.63 46.33
C VAL A 55 -16.57 -9.60 46.23
N PRO A 56 -15.94 -10.29 45.27
CA PRO A 56 -14.53 -10.09 45.00
C PRO A 56 -14.30 -8.72 44.36
N THR A 57 -13.35 -7.99 44.89
CA THR A 57 -12.89 -6.67 44.42
C THR A 57 -12.45 -6.73 42.96
N HIS A 58 -13.20 -6.03 42.09
CA HIS A 58 -12.79 -5.80 40.70
C HIS A 58 -11.54 -4.91 40.65
N SER A 59 -10.43 -5.50 40.27
CA SER A 59 -9.27 -4.79 39.78
C SER A 59 -9.63 -4.03 38.50
N SER A 60 -9.37 -2.73 38.48
CA SER A 60 -9.56 -1.85 37.33
C SER A 60 -8.67 -2.30 36.17
N VAL A 61 -9.23 -3.03 35.22
CA VAL A 61 -8.60 -3.29 33.93
C VAL A 61 -8.73 -2.02 33.10
N ARG A 62 -7.66 -1.29 32.93
CA ARG A 62 -7.56 -0.25 31.91
C ARG A 62 -7.69 -0.92 30.53
N PRO A 63 -8.53 -0.42 29.60
CA PRO A 63 -8.52 -0.96 28.25
C PRO A 63 -7.18 -0.61 27.60
N SER A 64 -6.34 -1.62 27.40
CA SER A 64 -5.19 -1.50 26.53
C SER A 64 -5.73 -1.26 25.12
N ASN A 65 -5.32 -0.16 24.50
CA ASN A 65 -5.45 0.04 23.04
C ASN A 65 -4.59 -0.99 22.32
N ALA A 66 -5.02 -2.25 22.31
CA ALA A 66 -4.45 -3.26 21.45
C ALA A 66 -4.94 -2.93 20.04
N MET A 67 -4.05 -2.32 19.24
CA MET A 67 -4.11 -2.41 17.79
C MET A 67 -4.39 -3.87 17.45
N VAL A 68 -5.53 -4.17 16.85
CA VAL A 68 -5.76 -5.46 16.19
C VAL A 68 -4.93 -5.44 14.90
N SER A 69 -3.62 -5.58 15.07
CA SER A 69 -2.77 -6.12 14.04
C SER A 69 -3.17 -7.59 13.95
N LEU A 70 -3.79 -7.97 12.84
CA LEU A 70 -3.81 -9.37 12.43
C LEU A 70 -2.35 -9.79 12.37
N ALA A 71 -1.86 -10.39 13.46
CA ALA A 71 -0.49 -10.88 13.56
C ALA A 71 -0.32 -11.96 12.49
N ARG A 72 0.18 -11.54 11.33
CA ARG A 72 0.60 -12.46 10.27
C ARG A 72 1.69 -13.32 10.88
N ARG A 73 1.52 -14.64 10.86
CA ARG A 73 2.52 -15.59 11.36
C ARG A 73 3.85 -15.29 10.69
N PRO A 74 4.97 -15.16 11.44
CA PRO A 74 6.27 -15.05 10.81
C PRO A 74 6.55 -16.31 9.99
N LEU A 75 7.05 -16.16 8.78
CA LEU A 75 7.43 -17.21 7.82
C LEU A 75 8.41 -18.25 8.40
N SER A 76 9.03 -17.99 9.56
CA SER A 76 10.10 -18.82 10.12
C SER A 76 9.66 -19.87 11.15
N ALA A 77 8.36 -20.11 11.34
CA ALA A 77 7.92 -21.11 12.32
C ALA A 77 8.14 -22.54 11.81
N ALA A 78 9.21 -23.16 12.27
CA ALA A 78 9.49 -24.59 12.23
C ALA A 78 9.75 -25.23 10.86
N VAL A 79 10.70 -24.69 10.09
CA VAL A 79 11.31 -25.45 8.98
C VAL A 79 12.22 -26.52 9.57
N PRO A 80 12.02 -27.82 9.28
CA PRO A 80 12.91 -28.88 9.74
C PRO A 80 14.35 -28.64 9.34
N ALA A 81 15.31 -29.01 10.19
CA ALA A 81 16.73 -28.83 9.92
C ALA A 81 17.13 -29.42 8.54
N GLY A 82 17.72 -28.59 7.69
CA GLY A 82 18.16 -28.97 6.33
C GLY A 82 17.09 -28.84 5.24
N ASN A 83 15.85 -28.48 5.58
CA ASN A 83 14.81 -28.12 4.62
C ASN A 83 14.79 -26.59 4.38
N LEU A 84 14.28 -26.19 3.22
CA LEU A 84 14.07 -24.81 2.84
C LEU A 84 12.61 -24.49 2.63
N LEU A 85 12.24 -23.23 2.79
CA LEU A 85 10.91 -22.71 2.47
C LEU A 85 10.84 -22.35 0.98
N GLY A 86 9.85 -22.92 0.29
CA GLY A 86 9.44 -22.49 -1.06
C GLY A 86 8.12 -21.75 -1.01
N ILE A 87 7.99 -20.71 -1.80
CA ILE A 87 6.76 -19.94 -2.00
C ILE A 87 6.42 -19.98 -3.48
N HIS A 88 5.20 -20.35 -3.81
CA HIS A 88 4.72 -20.35 -5.20
C HIS A 88 3.48 -19.46 -5.31
N LEU A 89 3.55 -18.48 -6.21
CA LEU A 89 2.42 -17.63 -6.60
C LEU A 89 1.95 -18.05 -7.99
N PHE A 90 0.65 -18.31 -8.12
CA PHE A 90 0.07 -18.86 -9.32
C PHE A 90 -1.20 -18.14 -9.75
N ARG A 91 -1.32 -17.87 -11.05
CA ARG A 91 -2.50 -17.33 -11.69
C ARG A 91 -2.74 -18.02 -13.03
N CYS A 92 -3.90 -18.63 -13.19
CA CYS A 92 -4.29 -19.32 -14.43
C CYS A 92 -5.80 -19.22 -14.67
N PRO A 93 -6.32 -19.61 -15.87
CA PRO A 93 -7.72 -19.89 -16.04
C PRO A 93 -8.21 -20.90 -14.99
N ASP A 94 -9.38 -20.68 -14.40
CA ASP A 94 -9.94 -21.60 -13.42
C ASP A 94 -10.33 -22.93 -14.09
N ALA A 95 -9.91 -24.03 -13.47
CA ALA A 95 -10.16 -25.39 -13.96
C ALA A 95 -10.16 -26.39 -12.82
N VAL A 96 -10.89 -27.49 -13.02
CA VAL A 96 -10.91 -28.61 -12.07
C VAL A 96 -9.53 -29.24 -11.97
N GLY A 97 -9.07 -29.53 -10.75
CA GLY A 97 -7.85 -30.28 -10.47
C GLY A 97 -6.58 -29.44 -10.30
N ILE A 98 -6.64 -28.10 -10.35
CA ILE A 98 -5.47 -27.24 -10.17
C ILE A 98 -4.79 -27.52 -8.82
N VAL A 99 -5.54 -27.48 -7.72
CA VAL A 99 -4.99 -27.74 -6.37
C VAL A 99 -4.44 -29.16 -6.24
N ALA A 100 -5.11 -30.15 -6.83
CA ALA A 100 -4.64 -31.53 -6.83
C ALA A 100 -3.28 -31.67 -7.54
N LYS A 101 -3.14 -31.06 -8.72
CA LYS A 101 -1.89 -31.08 -9.49
C LYS A 101 -0.77 -30.29 -8.81
N LEU A 102 -1.10 -29.17 -8.19
CA LEU A 102 -0.15 -28.39 -7.40
C LEU A 102 0.37 -29.23 -6.20
N SER A 103 -0.54 -29.87 -5.47
CA SER A 103 -0.20 -30.71 -4.33
C SER A 103 0.60 -31.95 -4.74
N GLU A 104 0.25 -32.59 -5.85
CA GLU A 104 0.98 -33.72 -6.42
C GLU A 104 2.40 -33.30 -6.83
N CYS A 105 2.55 -32.14 -7.46
CA CYS A 105 3.87 -31.60 -7.86
C CYS A 105 4.79 -31.46 -6.64
N ILE A 106 4.30 -30.94 -5.52
CA ILE A 106 5.09 -30.75 -4.31
C ILE A 106 5.32 -32.09 -3.59
N ALA A 107 4.29 -32.88 -3.40
CA ALA A 107 4.35 -34.13 -2.63
C ALA A 107 5.22 -35.19 -3.30
N SER A 108 5.17 -35.32 -4.65
CA SER A 108 5.98 -36.28 -5.40
C SER A 108 7.51 -36.02 -5.27
N ARG A 109 7.88 -34.83 -4.88
CA ARG A 109 9.28 -34.43 -4.61
C ARG A 109 9.64 -34.45 -3.12
N GLY A 110 8.76 -34.99 -2.28
CA GLY A 110 8.95 -35.04 -0.82
C GLY A 110 8.76 -33.68 -0.13
N GLY A 111 8.11 -32.71 -0.80
CA GLY A 111 7.77 -31.44 -0.22
C GLY A 111 6.54 -31.52 0.68
N ASN A 112 6.49 -30.70 1.73
CA ASN A 112 5.35 -30.60 2.64
C ASN A 112 4.73 -29.20 2.57
N ILE A 113 3.43 -29.16 2.28
CA ILE A 113 2.68 -27.90 2.17
C ILE A 113 2.30 -27.41 3.56
N HIS A 114 2.62 -26.17 3.88
CA HIS A 114 2.26 -25.49 5.12
C HIS A 114 1.01 -24.65 5.00
N SER A 115 0.85 -23.96 3.85
CA SER A 115 -0.36 -23.18 3.57
C SER A 115 -0.64 -23.14 2.07
N VAL A 116 -1.91 -23.11 1.73
CA VAL A 116 -2.40 -22.82 0.37
C VAL A 116 -3.57 -21.88 0.51
N ASP A 117 -3.39 -20.68 0.00
CA ASP A 117 -4.45 -19.69 -0.11
C ASP A 117 -4.94 -19.68 -1.55
N VAL A 118 -6.26 -19.69 -1.74
CA VAL A 118 -6.90 -19.74 -3.05
C VAL A 118 -7.94 -18.62 -3.13
N PHE A 119 -7.98 -17.95 -4.26
CA PHE A 119 -9.00 -16.97 -4.58
C PHE A 119 -9.48 -17.15 -6.03
N VAL A 120 -10.79 -17.27 -6.21
CA VAL A 120 -11.46 -17.25 -7.52
C VAL A 120 -12.55 -16.18 -7.46
N PRO A 121 -12.45 -15.10 -8.26
CA PRO A 121 -13.52 -14.09 -8.34
C PRO A 121 -14.84 -14.69 -8.86
N ASP A 122 -15.98 -14.25 -8.32
CA ASP A 122 -17.30 -14.73 -8.73
C ASP A 122 -17.64 -14.40 -10.19
N ASP A 123 -17.08 -13.31 -10.72
CA ASP A 123 -17.37 -12.76 -12.04
C ASP A 123 -16.38 -13.18 -13.14
N LYS A 124 -15.30 -13.89 -12.78
CA LYS A 124 -14.24 -14.28 -13.73
C LYS A 124 -13.69 -15.67 -13.45
N PRO A 125 -13.55 -16.51 -14.47
CA PRO A 125 -12.98 -17.83 -14.33
C PRO A 125 -11.44 -17.76 -14.27
N VAL A 126 -10.90 -17.11 -13.25
CA VAL A 126 -9.45 -16.97 -13.03
C VAL A 126 -9.14 -17.47 -11.63
N PHE A 127 -8.24 -18.42 -11.56
CA PHE A 127 -7.73 -18.99 -10.33
C PHE A 127 -6.46 -18.27 -9.89
N TYR A 128 -6.42 -17.85 -8.63
CA TYR A 128 -5.25 -17.29 -7.96
C TYR A 128 -4.91 -18.17 -6.77
N SER A 129 -3.64 -18.51 -6.60
CA SER A 129 -3.19 -19.17 -5.38
C SER A 129 -1.80 -18.78 -4.98
N ARG A 130 -1.56 -18.82 -3.67
CA ARG A 130 -0.27 -18.72 -3.05
C ARG A 130 -0.05 -19.92 -2.15
N SER A 131 1.06 -20.62 -2.34
CA SER A 131 1.40 -21.83 -1.57
C SER A 131 2.73 -21.64 -0.87
N GLU A 132 2.80 -22.04 0.40
CA GLU A 132 4.04 -22.15 1.17
C GLU A 132 4.31 -23.62 1.44
N PHE A 133 5.50 -24.09 1.16
CA PHE A 133 5.90 -25.48 1.35
C PHE A 133 7.35 -25.58 1.79
N THR A 134 7.69 -26.61 2.54
CA THR A 134 9.07 -26.96 2.86
C THR A 134 9.53 -28.14 2.03
N TYR A 135 10.79 -28.15 1.67
CA TYR A 135 11.39 -29.22 0.86
C TYR A 135 12.88 -29.38 1.16
N ASN A 136 13.42 -30.56 0.86
CA ASN A 136 14.84 -30.83 0.96
C ASN A 136 15.56 -30.46 -0.35
N PRO A 137 16.47 -29.46 -0.36
CA PRO A 137 17.13 -29.01 -1.58
C PRO A 137 18.09 -30.03 -2.21
N ARG A 138 18.48 -31.07 -1.47
CA ARG A 138 19.27 -32.20 -2.01
C ARG A 138 18.42 -33.14 -2.84
N LEU A 139 17.14 -33.35 -2.45
CA LEU A 139 16.19 -34.20 -3.16
C LEU A 139 15.48 -33.45 -4.29
N TRP A 140 15.25 -32.16 -4.11
CA TRP A 140 14.61 -31.28 -5.09
C TRP A 140 15.44 -30.01 -5.31
N PRO A 141 16.50 -30.08 -6.15
CA PRO A 141 17.37 -28.95 -6.41
C PRO A 141 16.60 -27.74 -7.00
N ARG A 142 17.09 -26.53 -6.75
CA ARG A 142 16.41 -25.26 -7.16
C ARG A 142 16.03 -25.22 -8.65
N HIS A 143 16.88 -25.76 -9.53
CA HIS A 143 16.60 -25.80 -10.97
C HIS A 143 15.50 -26.80 -11.34
N GLU A 144 15.44 -27.96 -10.69
CA GLU A 144 14.36 -28.95 -10.88
C GLU A 144 13.03 -28.38 -10.37
N LEU A 145 13.06 -27.75 -9.20
CA LEU A 145 11.91 -27.07 -8.63
C LEU A 145 11.34 -26.03 -9.62
N HIS A 146 12.20 -25.20 -10.22
CA HIS A 146 11.78 -24.25 -11.24
C HIS A 146 11.15 -24.94 -12.46
N LYS A 147 11.77 -26.02 -12.94
CA LYS A 147 11.27 -26.79 -14.08
C LYS A 147 9.91 -27.42 -13.83
N ASP A 148 9.70 -27.98 -12.65
CA ASP A 148 8.43 -28.62 -12.30
C ASP A 148 7.28 -27.61 -12.22
N PHE A 149 7.49 -26.45 -11.59
CA PHE A 149 6.49 -25.37 -11.59
C PHE A 149 6.28 -24.74 -12.98
N LEU A 150 7.31 -24.71 -13.84
CA LEU A 150 7.15 -24.29 -15.23
C LEU A 150 6.29 -25.28 -16.01
N ASN A 151 6.44 -26.57 -15.77
CA ASN A 151 5.59 -27.59 -16.39
C ASN A 151 4.14 -27.48 -15.89
N LEU A 152 3.94 -27.27 -14.60
CA LEU A 152 2.61 -26.99 -14.02
C LEU A 152 1.97 -25.76 -14.66
N SER A 153 2.74 -24.69 -14.84
CA SER A 153 2.30 -23.47 -15.53
C SER A 153 1.79 -23.73 -16.95
N ARG A 154 2.51 -24.56 -17.69
CA ARG A 154 2.11 -24.94 -19.06
C ARG A 154 0.83 -25.80 -19.09
N CYS A 155 0.67 -26.71 -18.12
CA CYS A 155 -0.54 -27.56 -18.03
C CYS A 155 -1.82 -26.76 -17.89
N PHE A 156 -1.76 -25.60 -17.21
CA PHE A 156 -2.93 -24.76 -16.96
C PHE A 156 -2.93 -23.42 -17.72
N ASN A 157 -2.05 -23.24 -18.70
CA ASN A 157 -1.90 -21.97 -19.44
C ASN A 157 -1.79 -20.76 -18.50
N ALA A 158 -0.95 -20.88 -17.47
CA ALA A 158 -0.86 -19.87 -16.42
C ALA A 158 -0.27 -18.56 -16.96
N GLN A 159 -0.89 -17.44 -16.56
CA GLN A 159 -0.40 -16.09 -16.82
C GLN A 159 0.74 -15.71 -15.86
N THR A 160 0.71 -16.27 -14.65
CA THR A 160 1.76 -16.07 -13.64
C THR A 160 2.05 -17.38 -12.94
N SER A 161 3.32 -17.74 -12.87
CA SER A 161 3.84 -18.84 -12.05
C SER A 161 5.21 -18.43 -11.57
N THR A 162 5.27 -17.93 -10.34
CA THR A 162 6.50 -17.44 -9.73
C THR A 162 6.81 -18.28 -8.50
N VAL A 163 7.98 -18.91 -8.50
CA VAL A 163 8.47 -19.65 -7.35
C VAL A 163 9.68 -18.95 -6.75
N ARG A 164 9.67 -18.73 -5.46
CA ARG A 164 10.78 -18.18 -4.68
C ARG A 164 11.18 -19.10 -3.55
N VAL A 165 12.48 -19.13 -3.32
CA VAL A 165 13.11 -19.78 -2.18
C VAL A 165 13.96 -18.71 -1.50
N PRO A 166 13.44 -18.03 -0.45
CA PRO A 166 14.09 -16.86 0.14
C PRO A 166 15.55 -17.06 0.55
N ASP A 167 15.89 -18.28 0.97
CA ASP A 167 17.26 -18.64 1.40
C ASP A 167 18.24 -18.89 0.25
N LEU A 168 17.76 -19.15 -0.98
CA LEU A 168 18.59 -19.42 -2.15
C LEU A 168 18.54 -18.31 -3.20
N ASP A 169 17.35 -17.71 -3.38
CA ASP A 169 17.16 -16.72 -4.43
C ASP A 169 17.71 -15.35 -3.98
N PRO A 170 18.30 -14.56 -4.91
CA PRO A 170 18.80 -13.23 -4.58
C PRO A 170 17.67 -12.35 -4.04
N LYS A 171 17.99 -11.48 -3.07
CA LYS A 171 17.05 -10.46 -2.61
C LYS A 171 16.67 -9.54 -3.76
N TYR A 172 15.44 -9.03 -3.73
CA TYR A 172 15.00 -8.02 -4.70
C TYR A 172 15.89 -6.78 -4.64
N ASN A 173 16.33 -6.31 -5.79
CA ASN A 173 17.13 -5.10 -5.92
C ASN A 173 16.20 -3.90 -6.14
N ILE A 174 16.22 -2.92 -5.25
CA ILE A 174 15.33 -1.76 -5.31
C ILE A 174 16.09 -0.44 -5.35
N SER A 175 15.49 0.59 -5.94
CA SER A 175 15.87 1.98 -5.74
C SER A 175 14.77 2.72 -5.01
N ILE A 176 15.16 3.67 -4.14
CA ILE A 176 14.22 4.44 -3.32
C ILE A 176 14.27 5.90 -3.75
N LEU A 177 13.11 6.45 -4.14
CA LEU A 177 12.96 7.86 -4.46
C LEU A 177 12.34 8.59 -3.27
N ALA A 178 12.92 9.74 -2.87
CA ALA A 178 12.43 10.52 -1.73
C ALA A 178 12.52 12.03 -2.02
N SER A 179 11.61 12.82 -1.44
CA SER A 179 11.67 14.28 -1.47
C SER A 179 12.18 14.84 -0.13
N LYS A 180 11.63 15.96 0.33
CA LYS A 180 12.10 16.67 1.53
C LYS A 180 11.95 15.87 2.81
N GLN A 181 10.77 15.24 3.00
CA GLN A 181 10.49 14.44 4.19
C GLN A 181 11.20 13.09 4.09
N ASP A 182 11.86 12.70 5.17
CA ASP A 182 12.73 11.52 5.18
C ASP A 182 12.30 10.44 6.20
N HIS A 183 11.19 10.65 6.93
CA HIS A 183 10.72 9.69 7.93
C HIS A 183 10.49 8.29 7.36
N CYS A 184 9.86 8.15 6.19
CA CYS A 184 9.69 6.85 5.53
C CYS A 184 11.02 6.29 5.02
N LEU A 185 11.85 7.13 4.37
CA LEU A 185 13.16 6.71 3.89
C LEU A 185 14.03 6.18 5.03
N PHE A 186 14.11 6.93 6.13
CA PHE A 186 14.96 6.54 7.27
C PHE A 186 14.45 5.26 7.95
N ASP A 187 13.13 5.09 8.11
CA ASP A 187 12.53 3.87 8.66
C ASP A 187 12.84 2.65 7.78
N LEU A 188 12.75 2.78 6.44
CA LEU A 188 13.13 1.70 5.52
C LEU A 188 14.62 1.33 5.63
N LEU A 189 15.51 2.33 5.69
CA LEU A 189 16.95 2.10 5.84
C LEU A 189 17.28 1.39 7.16
N TYR A 190 16.62 1.79 8.24
CA TYR A 190 16.79 1.16 9.54
C TYR A 190 16.31 -0.30 9.56
N ARG A 191 15.10 -0.57 9.06
CA ARG A 191 14.56 -1.94 8.93
C ARG A 191 15.42 -2.82 8.02
N TRP A 192 15.97 -2.23 6.95
CA TRP A 192 16.90 -2.92 6.07
C TRP A 192 18.19 -3.32 6.81
N GLN A 193 18.77 -2.41 7.59
CA GLN A 193 19.96 -2.69 8.41
C GLN A 193 19.71 -3.81 9.42
N GLU A 194 18.52 -3.86 10.02
CA GLU A 194 18.12 -4.91 10.95
C GLU A 194 17.74 -6.24 10.28
N GLY A 195 17.82 -6.33 8.97
CA GLY A 195 17.43 -7.54 8.22
C GLY A 195 15.92 -7.78 8.16
N ARG A 196 15.09 -6.81 8.62
CA ARG A 196 13.63 -6.90 8.59
C ARG A 196 12.99 -6.54 7.24
N LEU A 197 13.78 -6.02 6.30
CA LEU A 197 13.36 -5.71 4.94
C LEU A 197 14.18 -6.57 3.97
N PRO A 198 13.58 -7.58 3.29
CA PRO A 198 14.32 -8.58 2.52
C PRO A 198 14.68 -8.09 1.11
N VAL A 199 15.34 -6.94 1.02
CA VAL A 199 15.75 -6.31 -0.24
C VAL A 199 17.23 -5.95 -0.23
N HIS A 200 17.77 -5.69 -1.42
CA HIS A 200 19.02 -4.99 -1.64
C HIS A 200 18.71 -3.57 -2.13
N ILE A 201 19.30 -2.56 -1.51
CA ILE A 201 19.09 -1.16 -1.90
C ILE A 201 20.20 -0.76 -2.86
N ASN A 202 19.84 -0.56 -4.13
CA ASN A 202 20.75 -0.14 -5.19
C ASN A 202 21.22 1.31 -4.99
N CYS A 203 20.26 2.23 -4.84
CA CYS A 203 20.56 3.64 -4.58
C CYS A 203 19.35 4.36 -3.98
N VAL A 204 19.61 5.56 -3.47
CA VAL A 204 18.58 6.54 -3.08
C VAL A 204 18.67 7.74 -4.01
N ILE A 205 17.54 8.13 -4.59
CA ILE A 205 17.42 9.30 -5.48
C ILE A 205 16.55 10.34 -4.79
N SER A 206 16.99 11.60 -4.78
CA SER A 206 16.20 12.68 -4.17
C SER A 206 16.24 13.94 -5.02
N ASN A 207 15.10 14.62 -5.09
CA ASN A 207 15.00 15.95 -5.71
C ASN A 207 15.28 17.10 -4.73
N HIS A 208 15.61 16.77 -3.47
CA HIS A 208 16.06 17.73 -2.46
C HIS A 208 17.48 17.41 -2.03
N ASP A 209 18.31 18.44 -1.94
CA ASP A 209 19.64 18.30 -1.38
C ASP A 209 19.57 18.03 0.12
N ARG A 210 20.48 17.18 0.57
CA ARG A 210 20.71 16.90 1.99
C ARG A 210 22.17 17.18 2.30
N PRO A 211 22.48 18.03 3.30
CA PRO A 211 23.86 18.28 3.74
C PRO A 211 24.62 17.00 4.05
N GLN A 212 25.92 17.00 3.91
CA GLN A 212 26.78 15.83 4.17
C GLN A 212 26.67 15.31 5.61
N ASP A 213 26.41 16.19 6.57
CA ASP A 213 26.21 15.89 7.97
C ASP A 213 24.79 15.41 8.31
N ASN A 214 23.86 15.40 7.34
CA ASN A 214 22.52 14.85 7.52
C ASN A 214 22.58 13.36 7.88
N HIS A 215 21.73 12.94 8.83
CA HIS A 215 21.72 11.56 9.34
C HIS A 215 21.47 10.51 8.24
N VAL A 216 20.64 10.80 7.24
CA VAL A 216 20.40 9.91 6.08
C VAL A 216 21.68 9.79 5.24
N ARG A 217 22.34 10.92 4.92
CA ARG A 217 23.58 10.90 4.13
C ARG A 217 24.68 10.10 4.82
N ARG A 218 24.88 10.31 6.12
CA ARG A 218 25.87 9.57 6.94
C ARG A 218 25.54 8.07 7.00
N PHE A 219 24.24 7.72 7.10
CA PHE A 219 23.81 6.32 7.07
C PHE A 219 24.15 5.67 5.73
N LEU A 220 23.75 6.28 4.62
CA LEU A 220 23.98 5.76 3.26
C LEU A 220 25.48 5.60 2.97
N GLN A 221 26.29 6.58 3.34
CA GLN A 221 27.74 6.54 3.19
C GLN A 221 28.35 5.38 3.98
N ARG A 222 27.94 5.16 5.23
CA ARG A 222 28.42 4.07 6.07
C ARG A 222 28.14 2.70 5.47
N HIS A 223 27.02 2.55 4.78
CA HIS A 223 26.59 1.28 4.18
C HIS A 223 26.94 1.16 2.69
N GLY A 224 27.64 2.12 2.11
CA GLY A 224 28.04 2.11 0.71
C GLY A 224 26.89 2.25 -0.28
N ILE A 225 25.73 2.81 0.17
CA ILE A 225 24.56 3.02 -0.68
C ILE A 225 24.69 4.37 -1.38
N PRO A 226 24.68 4.42 -2.72
CA PRO A 226 24.76 5.68 -3.47
C PRO A 226 23.56 6.59 -3.20
N TYR A 227 23.83 7.89 -3.08
CA TYR A 227 22.80 8.93 -2.99
C TYR A 227 22.94 9.88 -4.17
N HIS A 228 21.87 9.99 -4.96
CA HIS A 228 21.82 10.86 -6.14
C HIS A 228 20.88 12.04 -5.88
N TYR A 229 21.43 13.25 -5.94
CA TYR A 229 20.65 14.47 -5.92
C TYR A 229 20.30 14.90 -7.34
N LEU A 230 19.03 14.84 -7.69
CA LEU A 230 18.48 15.24 -8.99
C LEU A 230 17.45 16.35 -8.79
N PRO A 231 17.87 17.63 -8.77
CA PRO A 231 16.96 18.75 -8.58
C PRO A 231 15.94 18.79 -9.73
N THR A 232 14.65 18.81 -9.37
CA THR A 232 13.56 18.85 -10.33
C THR A 232 13.00 20.26 -10.48
N ALA A 233 12.62 20.62 -11.71
CA ALA A 233 11.86 21.82 -12.03
C ALA A 233 10.58 21.42 -12.80
N PRO A 234 9.55 22.29 -12.86
CA PRO A 234 8.30 21.96 -13.58
C PRO A 234 8.53 21.54 -15.04
N ALA A 235 9.50 22.15 -15.71
CA ALA A 235 9.87 21.83 -17.09
C ALA A 235 10.88 20.69 -17.24
N ASN A 236 11.53 20.27 -16.15
CA ASN A 236 12.55 19.23 -16.18
C ASN A 236 12.50 18.36 -14.91
N LYS A 237 11.86 17.20 -15.02
CA LYS A 237 11.72 16.22 -13.93
C LYS A 237 12.91 15.28 -13.80
N ARG A 238 13.93 15.42 -14.65
CA ARG A 238 15.13 14.57 -14.66
C ARG A 238 14.81 13.07 -14.85
N GLU A 239 13.72 12.77 -15.56
CA GLU A 239 13.23 11.38 -15.69
C GLU A 239 14.17 10.46 -16.48
N LYS A 240 14.98 11.00 -17.40
CA LYS A 240 15.99 10.24 -18.13
C LYS A 240 17.08 9.73 -17.19
N GLU A 241 17.60 10.61 -16.35
CA GLU A 241 18.63 10.26 -15.37
C GLU A 241 18.08 9.31 -14.28
N ILE A 242 16.81 9.51 -13.89
CA ILE A 242 16.14 8.57 -13.00
C ILE A 242 16.09 7.18 -13.64
N LEU A 243 15.67 7.06 -14.91
CA LEU A 243 15.61 5.79 -15.63
C LEU A 243 16.98 5.10 -15.72
N GLU A 244 18.06 5.85 -15.99
CA GLU A 244 19.41 5.33 -16.02
C GLU A 244 19.82 4.73 -14.66
N LEU A 245 19.49 5.42 -13.55
CA LEU A 245 19.85 4.99 -12.20
C LEU A 245 19.03 3.81 -11.68
N ILE A 246 17.80 3.64 -12.15
CA ILE A 246 16.91 2.55 -11.72
C ILE A 246 16.99 1.31 -12.64
N GLN A 247 17.80 1.37 -13.70
CA GLN A 247 18.05 0.19 -14.54
C GLN A 247 18.59 -0.95 -13.71
N GLY A 248 18.12 -2.17 -13.98
CA GLY A 248 18.53 -3.37 -13.26
C GLY A 248 17.88 -3.55 -11.88
N THR A 249 17.06 -2.62 -11.41
CA THR A 249 16.24 -2.86 -10.22
C THR A 249 15.01 -3.72 -10.53
N ASP A 250 14.53 -4.46 -9.55
CA ASP A 250 13.34 -5.30 -9.69
C ASP A 250 12.07 -4.48 -9.55
N PHE A 251 12.06 -3.51 -8.64
CA PHE A 251 11.01 -2.52 -8.48
C PHE A 251 11.54 -1.23 -7.83
N VAL A 252 10.74 -0.18 -7.86
CA VAL A 252 11.08 1.12 -7.28
C VAL A 252 10.12 1.46 -6.15
N VAL A 253 10.63 2.14 -5.12
CA VAL A 253 9.86 2.60 -3.96
C VAL A 253 9.85 4.12 -3.91
N LEU A 254 8.64 4.71 -3.82
CA LEU A 254 8.46 6.13 -3.60
C LEU A 254 8.21 6.40 -2.11
N ALA A 255 9.28 6.72 -1.38
CA ALA A 255 9.24 7.04 0.04
C ALA A 255 9.00 8.54 0.23
N ARG A 256 7.75 8.98 0.07
CA ARG A 256 7.37 10.42 0.09
C ARG A 256 8.02 11.22 -1.04
N TYR A 257 8.08 10.66 -2.23
CA TYR A 257 8.53 11.35 -3.43
C TYR A 257 7.40 12.20 -4.00
N MET A 258 7.54 13.53 -3.89
CA MET A 258 6.46 14.50 -4.17
C MET A 258 6.44 14.99 -5.62
N GLN A 259 6.90 14.16 -6.56
CA GLN A 259 6.85 14.45 -8.00
C GLN A 259 5.96 13.42 -8.69
N ILE A 260 5.12 13.87 -9.61
CA ILE A 260 4.33 12.99 -10.47
C ILE A 260 5.24 12.44 -11.55
N LEU A 261 5.38 11.13 -11.61
CA LEU A 261 6.09 10.42 -12.66
C LEU A 261 5.25 10.42 -13.94
N SER A 262 5.88 10.65 -15.08
CA SER A 262 5.16 10.65 -16.36
C SER A 262 4.83 9.23 -16.81
N GLU A 263 3.77 9.10 -17.63
CA GLU A 263 3.41 7.84 -18.27
C GLU A 263 4.56 7.27 -19.11
N ASN A 264 5.37 8.13 -19.73
CA ASN A 264 6.54 7.74 -20.50
C ASN A 264 7.60 7.07 -19.62
N LEU A 265 7.87 7.61 -18.43
CA LEU A 265 8.78 6.98 -17.46
C LEU A 265 8.24 5.63 -17.01
N LEU A 266 6.95 5.55 -16.66
CA LEU A 266 6.32 4.31 -16.23
C LEU A 266 6.44 3.21 -17.30
N LYS A 267 6.14 3.56 -18.56
CA LYS A 267 6.26 2.64 -19.70
C LYS A 267 7.70 2.23 -19.98
N ALA A 268 8.64 3.16 -19.91
CA ALA A 268 10.05 2.91 -20.17
C ALA A 268 10.69 2.04 -19.08
N TYR A 269 10.30 2.23 -17.83
CA TYR A 269 10.74 1.38 -16.72
C TYR A 269 10.11 -0.03 -16.80
N GLY A 270 8.83 -0.13 -17.09
CA GLY A 270 8.10 -1.38 -17.38
C GLY A 270 8.00 -2.37 -16.22
N LYS A 271 8.33 -1.95 -14.99
CA LYS A 271 8.25 -2.75 -13.77
C LYS A 271 7.45 -2.03 -12.70
N ASP A 272 7.14 -2.73 -11.60
CA ASP A 272 6.33 -2.18 -10.53
C ASP A 272 7.02 -1.02 -9.80
N ILE A 273 6.21 -0.03 -9.42
CA ILE A 273 6.60 1.07 -8.56
C ILE A 273 5.60 1.11 -7.41
N ILE A 274 6.10 1.07 -6.18
CA ILE A 274 5.29 1.11 -4.96
C ILE A 274 5.37 2.50 -4.35
N ASN A 275 4.22 3.14 -4.12
CA ASN A 275 4.12 4.46 -3.51
C ASN A 275 3.48 4.40 -2.13
N ILE A 276 3.82 5.36 -1.27
CA ILE A 276 3.10 5.65 -0.04
C ILE A 276 2.32 6.96 -0.20
N HIS A 277 1.00 6.88 -0.06
CA HIS A 277 0.09 8.00 0.05
C HIS A 277 -0.28 8.21 1.53
N HIS A 278 -0.15 9.46 2.00
CA HIS A 278 -0.38 9.83 3.40
C HIS A 278 -1.86 10.12 3.70
N GLY A 279 -2.74 9.21 3.29
CA GLY A 279 -4.19 9.26 3.47
C GLY A 279 -4.83 7.90 3.15
N LEU A 280 -6.11 7.78 3.45
CA LEU A 280 -6.92 6.60 3.13
C LEU A 280 -7.49 6.72 1.72
N LEU A 281 -6.81 6.13 0.73
CA LEU A 281 -7.36 6.00 -0.61
C LEU A 281 -8.61 5.09 -0.61
N PRO A 282 -9.57 5.35 -1.46
CA PRO A 282 -9.66 6.35 -2.52
C PRO A 282 -10.03 7.76 -2.07
N SER A 283 -10.21 8.00 -0.76
CA SER A 283 -10.51 9.32 -0.19
C SER A 283 -9.25 10.18 -0.06
N PHE A 284 -9.41 11.49 -0.04
CA PHE A 284 -8.33 12.47 0.22
C PHE A 284 -7.14 12.34 -0.73
N LYS A 285 -7.40 12.15 -2.02
CA LYS A 285 -6.38 12.13 -3.09
C LYS A 285 -5.64 13.47 -3.19
N GLY A 286 -4.41 13.43 -3.70
CA GLY A 286 -3.60 14.61 -4.00
C GLY A 286 -2.90 15.20 -2.78
N GLY A 287 -2.77 16.53 -2.74
CA GLY A 287 -1.96 17.22 -1.73
C GLY A 287 -2.61 17.40 -0.37
N ASN A 288 -1.82 17.36 0.70
CA ASN A 288 -2.24 17.64 2.08
C ASN A 288 -3.43 16.80 2.60
N PRO A 289 -3.48 15.47 2.41
CA PRO A 289 -4.61 14.64 2.83
C PRO A 289 -4.88 14.71 4.33
N SER A 290 -3.88 14.90 5.20
CA SER A 290 -4.10 15.08 6.65
C SER A 290 -4.91 16.34 6.95
N ARG A 291 -4.71 17.45 6.22
CA ARG A 291 -5.51 18.66 6.35
C ARG A 291 -6.93 18.46 5.82
N GLN A 292 -7.07 17.77 4.69
CA GLN A 292 -8.38 17.43 4.13
C GLN A 292 -9.19 16.58 5.13
N ALA A 293 -8.57 15.54 5.69
CA ALA A 293 -9.17 14.66 6.69
C ALA A 293 -9.57 15.41 7.98
N PHE A 294 -8.68 16.29 8.47
CA PHE A 294 -8.97 17.13 9.64
C PHE A 294 -10.18 18.05 9.41
N SER A 295 -10.19 18.76 8.26
CA SER A 295 -11.28 19.68 7.91
C SER A 295 -12.61 18.95 7.67
N ALA A 296 -12.57 17.71 7.17
CA ALA A 296 -13.74 16.86 6.99
C ALA A 296 -14.26 16.25 8.31
N GLY A 297 -13.55 16.43 9.44
CA GLY A 297 -13.97 15.92 10.75
C GLY A 297 -14.04 14.42 10.85
N VAL A 298 -13.19 13.69 10.10
CA VAL A 298 -13.15 12.22 10.10
C VAL A 298 -12.79 11.66 11.47
N LYS A 299 -13.12 10.40 11.69
CA LYS A 299 -12.80 9.67 12.94
C LYS A 299 -11.71 8.61 12.74
N LEU A 300 -11.30 8.39 11.51
CA LEU A 300 -10.18 7.52 11.13
C LEU A 300 -9.27 8.27 10.17
N ILE A 301 -7.98 8.19 10.42
CA ILE A 301 -6.93 8.59 9.48
C ILE A 301 -6.09 7.36 9.13
N GLY A 302 -5.31 7.46 8.06
CA GLY A 302 -4.49 6.33 7.65
C GLY A 302 -3.48 6.69 6.61
N ALA A 303 -2.78 5.66 6.18
CA ALA A 303 -1.84 5.67 5.08
C ALA A 303 -2.15 4.52 4.12
N THR A 304 -1.84 4.69 2.84
CA THR A 304 -2.09 3.71 1.79
C THR A 304 -0.84 3.50 0.96
N SER A 305 -0.35 2.26 0.91
CA SER A 305 0.65 1.86 -0.08
C SER A 305 -0.05 1.23 -1.28
N HIS A 306 0.32 1.66 -2.49
CA HIS A 306 -0.31 1.21 -3.73
C HIS A 306 0.69 1.15 -4.88
N PHE A 307 0.35 0.40 -5.92
CA PHE A 307 1.10 0.43 -7.18
C PHE A 307 0.88 1.76 -7.89
N VAL A 308 1.94 2.28 -8.50
CA VAL A 308 1.86 3.51 -9.28
C VAL A 308 1.31 3.21 -10.67
N THR A 309 0.32 4.01 -11.08
CA THR A 309 -0.29 3.97 -12.41
C THR A 309 -0.25 5.38 -13.02
N PRO A 310 -0.54 5.54 -14.32
CA PRO A 310 -0.62 6.86 -14.94
C PRO A 310 -1.66 7.80 -14.28
N GLU A 311 -2.76 7.23 -13.76
CA GLU A 311 -3.74 7.99 -12.96
C GLU A 311 -3.21 8.19 -11.54
N LEU A 312 -3.16 9.46 -11.11
CA LEU A 312 -2.64 9.84 -9.79
C LEU A 312 -3.46 9.22 -8.65
N ASP A 313 -2.76 8.59 -7.71
CA ASP A 313 -3.33 7.96 -6.51
C ASP A 313 -4.51 7.01 -6.80
N ALA A 314 -4.46 6.29 -7.92
CA ALA A 314 -5.54 5.41 -8.38
C ALA A 314 -5.11 3.96 -8.63
N GLY A 315 -3.84 3.65 -8.44
CA GLY A 315 -3.33 2.29 -8.62
C GLY A 315 -3.84 1.30 -7.58
N PRO A 316 -3.71 0.00 -7.85
CA PRO A 316 -4.13 -1.06 -6.94
C PRO A 316 -3.48 -0.94 -5.55
N ILE A 317 -4.30 -1.05 -4.51
CA ILE A 317 -3.87 -0.90 -3.12
C ILE A 317 -3.17 -2.18 -2.65
N ILE A 318 -2.00 -2.02 -2.03
CA ILE A 318 -1.21 -3.12 -1.46
C ILE A 318 -1.49 -3.27 0.03
N GLU A 319 -1.42 -2.15 0.77
CA GLU A 319 -1.58 -2.13 2.21
C GLU A 319 -2.25 -0.83 2.66
N GLN A 320 -3.07 -0.91 3.69
CA GLN A 320 -3.65 0.25 4.34
C GLN A 320 -3.55 0.11 5.85
N MET A 321 -3.12 1.18 6.51
CA MET A 321 -3.10 1.25 7.97
C MET A 321 -3.93 2.42 8.46
N VAL A 322 -4.61 2.23 9.57
CA VAL A 322 -5.57 3.21 10.12
C VAL A 322 -5.34 3.45 11.60
N GLU A 323 -5.66 4.67 12.04
CA GLU A 323 -5.68 5.04 13.46
C GLU A 323 -6.92 5.89 13.76
N ARG A 324 -7.48 5.73 14.97
CA ARG A 324 -8.56 6.56 15.45
C ARG A 324 -8.08 7.94 15.83
N VAL A 325 -8.92 8.94 15.51
CA VAL A 325 -8.75 10.34 15.93
C VAL A 325 -9.99 10.82 16.66
N SER A 326 -9.81 11.81 17.52
CA SER A 326 -10.86 12.36 18.36
C SER A 326 -10.97 13.88 18.19
N HIS A 327 -11.97 14.49 18.83
CA HIS A 327 -12.11 15.95 18.89
C HIS A 327 -10.96 16.66 19.64
N ARG A 328 -10.13 15.91 20.39
CA ARG A 328 -8.97 16.44 21.12
C ARG A 328 -7.70 16.48 20.24
N ASP A 329 -7.74 15.82 19.10
CA ASP A 329 -6.60 15.82 18.17
C ASP A 329 -6.52 17.14 17.42
N THR A 330 -5.34 17.69 17.34
CA THR A 330 -5.01 18.88 16.55
C THR A 330 -4.56 18.47 15.15
N LEU A 331 -4.49 19.43 14.22
CA LEU A 331 -3.91 19.15 12.90
C LEU A 331 -2.47 18.62 13.01
N GLN A 332 -1.68 19.12 13.98
CA GLN A 332 -0.32 18.64 14.22
C GLN A 332 -0.31 17.19 14.68
N SER A 333 -1.21 16.78 15.59
CA SER A 333 -1.32 15.38 16.01
C SER A 333 -1.75 14.47 14.86
N PHE A 334 -2.63 14.93 13.95
CA PHE A 334 -2.98 14.20 12.73
C PHE A 334 -1.75 13.94 11.86
N VAL A 335 -0.89 14.95 11.65
CA VAL A 335 0.34 14.79 10.86
C VAL A 335 1.27 13.78 11.50
N VAL A 336 1.54 13.87 12.81
CA VAL A 336 2.43 12.93 13.53
C VAL A 336 1.91 11.50 13.48
N LYS A 337 0.60 11.30 13.69
CA LYS A 337 -0.04 9.97 13.57
C LYS A 337 0.08 9.42 12.15
N SER A 338 -0.18 10.27 11.13
CA SER A 338 -0.05 9.91 9.72
C SER A 338 1.37 9.46 9.39
N GLU A 339 2.40 10.22 9.78
CA GLU A 339 3.81 9.86 9.54
C GLU A 339 4.20 8.52 10.16
N ASN A 340 3.64 8.17 11.33
CA ASN A 340 3.87 6.86 11.95
C ASN A 340 3.21 5.72 11.17
N LEU A 341 1.99 5.95 10.68
CA LEU A 341 1.28 4.98 9.83
C LEU A 341 1.96 4.81 8.47
N GLU A 342 2.43 5.90 7.87
CA GLU A 342 3.15 5.88 6.59
C GLU A 342 4.39 4.98 6.64
N LYS A 343 5.22 5.11 7.69
CA LYS A 343 6.41 4.27 7.90
C LYS A 343 6.06 2.79 7.92
N GLN A 344 5.08 2.42 8.73
CA GLN A 344 4.65 1.03 8.90
C GLN A 344 4.02 0.49 7.62
N CYS A 345 3.08 1.24 7.03
CA CYS A 345 2.35 0.84 5.85
C CYS A 345 3.28 0.57 4.65
N LEU A 346 4.26 1.46 4.41
CA LEU A 346 5.21 1.27 3.31
C LEU A 346 6.11 0.06 3.53
N ALA A 347 6.61 -0.13 4.75
CA ALA A 347 7.48 -1.27 5.06
C ALA A 347 6.74 -2.61 4.93
N GLU A 348 5.50 -2.72 5.41
CA GLU A 348 4.69 -3.93 5.28
C GLU A 348 4.28 -4.19 3.82
N ALA A 349 3.99 -3.14 3.03
CA ALA A 349 3.71 -3.28 1.60
C ALA A 349 4.91 -3.87 0.84
N ILE A 350 6.13 -3.36 1.08
CA ILE A 350 7.34 -3.88 0.46
C ILE A 350 7.58 -5.33 0.88
N LYS A 351 7.42 -5.65 2.16
CA LYS A 351 7.57 -7.01 2.68
C LYS A 351 6.57 -7.96 2.03
N SER A 352 5.28 -7.60 1.99
CA SER A 352 4.22 -8.38 1.36
C SER A 352 4.49 -8.63 -0.12
N TYR A 353 5.02 -7.63 -0.83
CA TYR A 353 5.44 -7.78 -2.23
C TYR A 353 6.60 -8.78 -2.38
N CYS A 354 7.65 -8.65 -1.56
CA CYS A 354 8.80 -9.55 -1.58
C CYS A 354 8.46 -11.00 -1.21
N GLU A 355 7.46 -11.20 -0.36
CA GLU A 355 6.94 -12.49 0.07
C GLU A 355 5.90 -13.08 -0.90
N LEU A 356 5.70 -12.46 -2.07
CA LEU A 356 4.69 -12.86 -3.05
C LEU A 356 3.26 -12.93 -2.47
N ARG A 357 2.93 -12.04 -1.54
CA ARG A 357 1.59 -11.98 -0.93
C ARG A 357 0.62 -11.11 -1.70
N VAL A 358 1.11 -10.30 -2.63
CA VAL A 358 0.33 -9.31 -3.34
C VAL A 358 0.35 -9.57 -4.83
N LEU A 359 -0.82 -9.66 -5.43
CA LEU A 359 -0.98 -9.81 -6.88
C LEU A 359 -2.06 -8.86 -7.38
N PRO A 360 -1.72 -7.90 -8.26
CA PRO A 360 -2.74 -7.09 -8.91
C PRO A 360 -3.72 -7.95 -9.71
N TYR A 361 -5.01 -7.74 -9.50
CA TYR A 361 -6.04 -8.27 -10.36
C TYR A 361 -7.04 -7.16 -10.67
N GLU A 362 -7.46 -7.01 -11.91
CA GLU A 362 -8.16 -5.83 -12.39
C GLU A 362 -7.32 -4.52 -12.29
N LEU A 363 -7.93 -3.41 -12.74
CA LEU A 363 -7.21 -2.13 -12.80
C LEU A 363 -6.94 -1.50 -11.41
N ARG A 364 -7.74 -1.84 -10.40
CA ARG A 364 -7.72 -1.16 -9.11
C ARG A 364 -7.71 -2.08 -7.90
N LYS A 365 -7.68 -3.38 -8.12
CA LYS A 365 -7.76 -4.37 -7.02
C LYS A 365 -6.48 -5.19 -6.93
N THR A 366 -6.21 -5.68 -5.74
CA THR A 366 -5.16 -6.67 -5.46
C THR A 366 -5.76 -7.85 -4.71
N VAL A 367 -5.25 -9.03 -4.99
CA VAL A 367 -5.36 -10.16 -4.07
C VAL A 367 -4.23 -10.01 -3.07
N VAL A 368 -4.54 -10.07 -1.79
CA VAL A 368 -3.56 -10.04 -0.69
C VAL A 368 -3.72 -11.34 0.09
N PHE A 369 -2.71 -12.21 0.00
CA PHE A 369 -2.65 -13.52 0.65
C PHE A 369 -2.11 -13.44 2.08
#